data_9d8ab02741b426de6d6503cbc817f80b
#
_entry.id   9d8ab02741b426de6d6503cbc817f80b
#
_cell.length_a   1.000
_cell.length_b   1.000
_cell.length_c   1.000
_cell.angle_alpha   90.00
_cell.angle_beta   90.00
_cell.angle_gamma   90.00
#
_symmetry.space_group_name_H-M   'P 1'
#
loop_
_entity.id
_entity.type
_entity.pdbx_description
1 polymer ?
#
loop_
_entity_poly.entity_id
_entity_poly.type
_entity_poly.pdbx_seq_one_letter_code
_entity_poly.pdbx_strand_id
1 'polypeptide(L)'
;MKKLLLIALLPGMLAFNALADDSAAAEIQRGEYLARAGDCVACHTKAGGEAFAGGLQMATPIGTIYSTNITPDKQSGIGGYSYDDFQKAVRHGVAKNGDTLYPAMPYPSYAVVSDEDMQALYAYFMHGVKPVNQANKESDIPWPLSMRWPLAIWRGVFAPDVKAFQPIKGQDPVLARGQYLVEGLGHCGACHTPRSITMQEKALNNEEGSDYLSGSSAPIDGWTASNLRGDGRDGLGRWSEDDLVQFLRMGRNDRTAVFGGMTDVVQHSLQHLTPEDATAIARYLKSLGAKDPNQVGFTPDDAVAKALWKGDDSKTGASVYVDSCAACHKTDGSGYQRFFPELRGNPVVLAEDPTSLIHIVLSGAQLPGVKDAPSTITMPAFGWRLNDQQVADVVNFIRTSWGNTAKSAVSASDVAKVRKDEAVVNQQGNVDVEKLTP
;
A
#
# COMPACT_ATOMS: atom_id res chain seq x y z
N MET A 1 26.03 -75.42 19.62
CA MET A 1 26.50 -74.00 19.70
C MET A 1 25.93 -73.27 18.51
N LYS A 2 24.78 -72.63 18.67
CA LYS A 2 24.14 -71.79 17.63
C LYS A 2 24.42 -70.33 17.96
N LYS A 3 25.14 -69.64 17.07
CA LYS A 3 25.42 -68.21 17.17
C LYS A 3 24.20 -67.45 16.68
N LEU A 4 23.58 -66.64 17.56
CA LEU A 4 22.61 -65.61 17.21
C LEU A 4 23.38 -64.46 16.58
N LEU A 5 23.03 -64.11 15.35
CA LEU A 5 23.38 -62.84 14.72
C LEU A 5 22.26 -61.81 15.05
N LEU A 6 22.52 -60.86 15.94
CA LEU A 6 21.66 -59.71 16.10
C LEU A 6 21.98 -58.69 14.98
N ILE A 7 21.02 -58.47 14.11
CA ILE A 7 21.07 -57.40 13.12
C ILE A 7 20.60 -56.11 13.84
N ALA A 8 21.54 -55.21 14.10
CA ALA A 8 21.25 -53.85 14.51
C ALA A 8 20.99 -53.00 13.25
N LEU A 9 19.72 -52.91 12.86
CA LEU A 9 19.25 -51.96 11.86
C LEU A 9 18.20 -51.07 12.50
N LEU A 10 18.37 -49.75 12.31
CA LEU A 10 17.51 -48.57 12.54
C LEU A 10 17.79 -47.69 13.78
N PRO A 11 18.58 -46.65 13.57
CA PRO A 11 18.08 -45.30 13.89
C PRO A 11 18.22 -44.28 12.73
N GLY A 12 18.76 -44.65 11.57
CA GLY A 12 19.03 -43.69 10.49
C GLY A 12 17.81 -43.17 9.73
N MET A 13 16.72 -43.94 9.61
CA MET A 13 15.54 -43.54 8.83
C MET A 13 14.62 -42.54 9.55
N LEU A 14 14.55 -42.56 10.87
CA LEU A 14 13.72 -41.61 11.65
C LEU A 14 14.33 -40.19 11.69
N ALA A 15 15.66 -40.09 11.67
CA ALA A 15 16.34 -38.82 11.66
C ALA A 15 16.23 -38.09 10.31
N PHE A 16 16.22 -38.83 9.18
CA PHE A 16 16.04 -38.24 7.86
C PHE A 16 14.62 -37.68 7.64
N ASN A 17 13.60 -38.33 8.15
CA ASN A 17 12.21 -37.84 8.04
C ASN A 17 11.97 -36.60 8.92
N ALA A 18 12.54 -36.54 10.11
CA ALA A 18 12.42 -35.35 10.99
C ALA A 18 13.11 -34.14 10.38
N LEU A 19 14.30 -34.28 9.81
CA LEU A 19 15.01 -33.18 9.14
C LEU A 19 14.30 -32.71 7.86
N ALA A 20 13.66 -33.59 7.12
CA ALA A 20 12.89 -33.25 5.93
C ALA A 20 11.58 -32.52 6.30
N ASP A 21 10.90 -32.92 7.37
CA ASP A 21 9.69 -32.25 7.90
C ASP A 21 10.01 -30.86 8.44
N ASP A 22 11.12 -30.69 9.16
CA ASP A 22 11.58 -29.41 9.67
C ASP A 22 11.92 -28.43 8.52
N SER A 23 12.52 -28.92 7.44
CA SER A 23 12.86 -28.08 6.28
C SER A 23 11.62 -27.64 5.51
N ALA A 24 10.64 -28.52 5.32
CA ALA A 24 9.36 -28.19 4.67
C ALA A 24 8.53 -27.19 5.51
N ALA A 25 8.49 -27.38 6.83
CA ALA A 25 7.83 -26.43 7.73
C ALA A 25 8.48 -25.04 7.69
N ALA A 26 9.80 -24.97 7.67
CA ALA A 26 10.54 -23.72 7.56
C ALA A 26 10.29 -23.00 6.21
N GLU A 27 10.18 -23.76 5.12
CA GLU A 27 9.86 -23.21 3.80
C GLU A 27 8.43 -22.63 3.76
N ILE A 28 7.45 -23.33 4.34
CA ILE A 28 6.07 -22.84 4.47
C ILE A 28 6.01 -21.57 5.32
N GLN A 29 6.73 -21.52 6.45
CA GLN A 29 6.79 -20.33 7.30
C GLN A 29 7.42 -19.13 6.58
N ARG A 30 8.50 -19.37 5.80
CA ARG A 30 9.10 -18.35 4.94
C ARG A 30 8.08 -17.85 3.92
N GLY A 31 7.36 -18.76 3.26
CA GLY A 31 6.31 -18.42 2.31
C GLY A 31 5.17 -17.61 2.91
N GLU A 32 4.74 -17.93 4.13
CA GLU A 32 3.75 -17.13 4.87
C GLU A 32 4.25 -15.70 5.10
N TYR A 33 5.48 -15.55 5.57
CA TYR A 33 6.10 -14.25 5.77
C TYR A 33 6.16 -13.43 4.48
N LEU A 34 6.57 -14.05 3.37
CA LEU A 34 6.64 -13.41 2.06
C LEU A 34 5.27 -13.04 1.51
N ALA A 35 4.26 -13.90 1.69
CA ALA A 35 2.88 -13.60 1.30
C ALA A 35 2.28 -12.43 2.09
N ARG A 36 2.67 -12.26 3.37
CA ARG A 36 2.35 -11.08 4.18
C ARG A 36 3.10 -9.85 3.69
N ALA A 37 4.41 -9.96 3.45
CA ALA A 37 5.21 -8.86 2.92
C ALA A 37 4.72 -8.38 1.54
N GLY A 38 4.20 -9.30 0.71
CA GLY A 38 3.59 -9.02 -0.58
C GLY A 38 2.12 -8.63 -0.52
N ASP A 39 1.53 -8.52 0.68
CA ASP A 39 0.13 -8.14 0.91
C ASP A 39 -0.91 -8.92 0.09
N CYS A 40 -0.63 -10.19 -0.19
CA CYS A 40 -1.48 -11.02 -1.05
C CYS A 40 -2.92 -11.12 -0.51
N VAL A 41 -3.07 -11.14 0.82
CA VAL A 41 -4.37 -11.29 1.48
C VAL A 41 -5.28 -10.08 1.27
N ALA A 42 -4.75 -8.86 1.21
CA ALA A 42 -5.55 -7.65 1.04
C ALA A 42 -6.30 -7.64 -0.30
N CYS A 43 -5.63 -8.04 -1.39
CA CYS A 43 -6.27 -8.15 -2.69
C CYS A 43 -7.09 -9.43 -2.85
N HIS A 44 -6.62 -10.57 -2.35
CA HIS A 44 -7.26 -11.85 -2.58
C HIS A 44 -8.27 -12.26 -1.49
N THR A 45 -8.83 -11.27 -0.76
CA THR A 45 -9.88 -11.51 0.23
C THR A 45 -10.93 -10.40 0.13
N LYS A 46 -12.18 -10.75 -0.12
CA LYS A 46 -13.28 -9.77 -0.04
C LYS A 46 -13.60 -9.43 1.41
N ALA A 47 -14.17 -8.26 1.65
CA ALA A 47 -14.62 -7.86 2.99
C ALA A 47 -15.51 -8.93 3.64
N GLY A 48 -15.14 -9.36 4.86
CA GLY A 48 -15.83 -10.42 5.59
C GLY A 48 -15.77 -11.82 4.97
N GLY A 49 -14.90 -12.03 3.96
CA GLY A 49 -14.67 -13.34 3.32
C GLY A 49 -13.56 -14.15 3.95
N GLU A 50 -13.41 -15.39 3.49
CA GLU A 50 -12.30 -16.26 3.88
C GLU A 50 -11.00 -15.81 3.23
N ALA A 51 -9.89 -15.87 3.97
CA ALA A 51 -8.59 -15.44 3.51
C ALA A 51 -8.17 -16.14 2.21
N PHE A 52 -7.68 -15.37 1.25
CA PHE A 52 -7.22 -15.81 -0.07
C PHE A 52 -8.29 -16.42 -0.98
N ALA A 53 -9.58 -16.41 -0.58
CA ALA A 53 -10.67 -16.94 -1.40
C ALA A 53 -11.12 -15.99 -2.54
N GLY A 54 -10.50 -14.83 -2.67
CA GLY A 54 -10.78 -13.87 -3.72
C GLY A 54 -12.11 -13.11 -3.55
N GLY A 55 -12.57 -12.51 -4.64
CA GLY A 55 -13.86 -11.82 -4.71
C GLY A 55 -13.81 -10.34 -4.32
N LEU A 56 -12.62 -9.78 -4.02
CA LEU A 56 -12.46 -8.34 -3.85
C LEU A 56 -12.75 -7.62 -5.18
N GLN A 57 -13.62 -6.64 -5.11
CA GLN A 57 -13.98 -5.79 -6.23
C GLN A 57 -12.95 -4.68 -6.41
N MET A 58 -12.46 -4.50 -7.62
CA MET A 58 -11.52 -3.44 -7.99
C MET A 58 -12.07 -2.67 -9.18
N ALA A 59 -12.37 -1.38 -8.99
CA ALA A 59 -12.80 -0.49 -10.05
C ALA A 59 -11.62 -0.15 -10.96
N THR A 60 -11.85 -0.17 -12.27
CA THR A 60 -10.87 0.28 -13.27
C THR A 60 -11.53 1.26 -14.24
N PRO A 61 -10.77 2.05 -15.01
CA PRO A 61 -11.34 2.96 -16.00
C PRO A 61 -12.20 2.29 -17.09
N ILE A 62 -12.08 0.96 -17.26
CA ILE A 62 -12.77 0.20 -18.30
C ILE A 62 -13.85 -0.75 -17.76
N GLY A 63 -14.08 -0.75 -16.46
CA GLY A 63 -15.04 -1.62 -15.78
C GLY A 63 -14.48 -2.22 -14.50
N THR A 64 -15.16 -3.19 -13.93
CA THR A 64 -14.79 -3.81 -12.66
C THR A 64 -14.12 -5.16 -12.88
N ILE A 65 -13.05 -5.40 -12.13
CA ILE A 65 -12.40 -6.73 -12.03
C ILE A 65 -12.57 -7.26 -10.60
N TYR A 66 -12.49 -8.57 -10.46
CA TYR A 66 -12.57 -9.26 -9.17
C TYR A 66 -11.32 -10.10 -8.97
N SER A 67 -10.77 -10.05 -7.75
CA SER A 67 -9.65 -10.91 -7.39
C SER A 67 -10.05 -12.38 -7.40
N THR A 68 -9.13 -13.24 -7.77
CA THR A 68 -9.38 -14.68 -7.88
C THR A 68 -9.07 -15.40 -6.56
N ASN A 69 -9.69 -16.56 -6.38
CA ASN A 69 -9.38 -17.50 -5.32
C ASN A 69 -7.98 -18.10 -5.56
N ILE A 70 -7.06 -17.85 -4.63
CA ILE A 70 -5.69 -18.38 -4.66
C ILE A 70 -5.43 -19.41 -3.55
N THR A 71 -6.50 -19.95 -2.93
CA THR A 71 -6.38 -21.09 -2.01
C THR A 71 -6.07 -22.37 -2.78
N PRO A 72 -5.53 -23.44 -2.11
CA PRO A 72 -5.25 -24.71 -2.76
C PRO A 72 -6.49 -25.57 -3.02
N ASP A 73 -7.67 -24.93 -3.19
CA ASP A 73 -8.86 -25.63 -3.67
C ASP A 73 -8.69 -26.04 -5.14
N LYS A 74 -9.02 -27.31 -5.46
CA LYS A 74 -8.79 -27.87 -6.79
C LYS A 74 -9.83 -27.45 -7.83
N GLN A 75 -11.00 -26.98 -7.39
CA GLN A 75 -12.12 -26.64 -8.28
C GLN A 75 -12.16 -25.15 -8.60
N SER A 76 -11.96 -24.31 -7.59
CA SER A 76 -12.15 -22.87 -7.69
C SER A 76 -10.89 -22.05 -7.43
N GLY A 77 -9.85 -22.68 -6.86
CA GLY A 77 -8.57 -22.04 -6.53
C GLY A 77 -7.42 -22.51 -7.41
N ILE A 78 -6.21 -22.43 -6.84
CA ILE A 78 -4.97 -22.78 -7.52
C ILE A 78 -4.45 -24.18 -7.16
N GLY A 79 -5.24 -25.02 -6.48
CA GLY A 79 -4.82 -26.37 -6.02
C GLY A 79 -4.45 -27.35 -7.14
N GLY A 80 -4.69 -27.02 -8.39
CA GLY A 80 -4.23 -27.74 -9.56
C GLY A 80 -3.00 -27.14 -10.26
N TYR A 81 -2.41 -26.05 -9.74
CA TYR A 81 -1.23 -25.42 -10.32
C TYR A 81 0.04 -26.21 -10.00
N SER A 82 0.87 -26.44 -11.00
CA SER A 82 2.27 -26.81 -10.78
C SER A 82 3.07 -25.59 -10.32
N TYR A 83 4.29 -25.79 -9.83
CA TYR A 83 5.20 -24.68 -9.54
C TYR A 83 5.41 -23.78 -10.76
N ASP A 84 5.53 -24.36 -11.95
CA ASP A 84 5.68 -23.60 -13.20
C ASP A 84 4.44 -22.76 -13.53
N ASP A 85 3.23 -23.29 -13.34
CA ASP A 85 1.97 -22.51 -13.49
C ASP A 85 1.92 -21.35 -12.49
N PHE A 86 2.30 -21.60 -11.23
CA PHE A 86 2.28 -20.60 -10.18
C PHE A 86 3.28 -19.46 -10.46
N GLN A 87 4.54 -19.79 -10.73
CA GLN A 87 5.55 -18.78 -11.01
C GLN A 87 5.26 -17.98 -12.28
N LYS A 88 4.64 -18.59 -13.31
CA LYS A 88 4.17 -17.88 -14.50
C LYS A 88 3.05 -16.90 -14.17
N ALA A 89 2.11 -17.27 -13.32
CA ALA A 89 1.05 -16.38 -12.90
C ALA A 89 1.61 -15.17 -12.11
N VAL A 90 2.49 -15.43 -11.14
CA VAL A 90 2.99 -14.38 -10.24
C VAL A 90 4.00 -13.48 -10.94
N ARG A 91 5.00 -14.02 -11.67
CA ARG A 91 6.08 -13.22 -12.26
C ARG A 91 5.80 -12.74 -13.69
N HIS A 92 5.10 -13.57 -14.47
CA HIS A 92 4.88 -13.26 -15.90
C HIS A 92 3.46 -12.77 -16.19
N GLY A 93 2.54 -12.80 -15.20
CA GLY A 93 1.15 -12.39 -15.41
C GLY A 93 0.40 -13.29 -16.39
N VAL A 94 0.69 -14.60 -16.40
CA VAL A 94 0.05 -15.59 -17.28
C VAL A 94 -0.61 -16.68 -16.43
N ALA A 95 -1.93 -16.75 -16.47
CA ALA A 95 -2.70 -17.79 -15.80
C ALA A 95 -2.46 -19.17 -16.42
N LYS A 96 -2.80 -20.24 -15.68
CA LYS A 96 -2.65 -21.64 -16.14
C LYS A 96 -3.35 -21.94 -17.47
N ASN A 97 -4.46 -21.29 -17.77
CA ASN A 97 -5.18 -21.43 -19.04
C ASN A 97 -4.54 -20.63 -20.19
N GLY A 98 -3.43 -19.93 -19.96
CA GLY A 98 -2.73 -19.11 -20.94
C GLY A 98 -3.20 -17.67 -21.04
N ASP A 99 -4.24 -17.27 -20.32
CA ASP A 99 -4.73 -15.89 -20.31
C ASP A 99 -3.74 -14.95 -19.64
N THR A 100 -3.57 -13.77 -20.20
CA THR A 100 -2.83 -12.69 -19.52
C THR A 100 -3.68 -12.11 -18.39
N LEU A 101 -3.09 -11.96 -17.21
CA LEU A 101 -3.71 -11.32 -16.07
C LEU A 101 -3.84 -9.80 -16.30
N TYR A 102 -4.84 -9.18 -15.68
CA TYR A 102 -4.90 -7.73 -15.59
C TYR A 102 -3.72 -7.22 -14.74
N PRO A 103 -3.07 -6.10 -15.13
CA PRO A 103 -1.92 -5.55 -14.40
C PRO A 103 -2.30 -4.88 -13.05
N ALA A 104 -3.54 -5.08 -12.57
CA ALA A 104 -3.91 -4.89 -11.18
C ALA A 104 -3.23 -5.94 -10.27
N MET A 105 -2.96 -7.14 -10.78
CA MET A 105 -1.97 -8.05 -10.20
C MET A 105 -0.57 -7.49 -10.54
N PRO A 106 0.26 -7.08 -9.55
CA PRO A 106 1.49 -6.34 -9.82
C PRO A 106 2.64 -7.25 -10.26
N TYR A 107 2.37 -8.15 -11.24
CA TYR A 107 3.38 -9.05 -11.80
C TYR A 107 4.61 -8.32 -12.38
N PRO A 108 4.53 -7.06 -12.88
CA PRO A 108 5.73 -6.34 -13.28
C PRO A 108 6.72 -6.14 -12.13
N SER A 109 6.23 -5.83 -10.91
CA SER A 109 7.07 -5.75 -9.71
C SER A 109 7.55 -7.13 -9.26
N TYR A 110 6.71 -8.16 -9.35
CA TYR A 110 7.08 -9.52 -8.95
C TYR A 110 8.08 -10.20 -9.88
N ALA A 111 8.36 -9.63 -11.05
CA ALA A 111 9.35 -10.15 -12.00
C ALA A 111 10.77 -10.29 -11.41
N VAL A 112 11.08 -9.52 -10.35
CA VAL A 112 12.40 -9.56 -9.67
C VAL A 112 12.45 -10.52 -8.47
N VAL A 113 11.34 -11.17 -8.09
CA VAL A 113 11.30 -12.09 -6.94
C VAL A 113 12.21 -13.29 -7.22
N SER A 114 13.04 -13.68 -6.24
CA SER A 114 14.00 -14.79 -6.38
C SER A 114 13.29 -16.15 -6.52
N ASP A 115 14.00 -17.14 -7.07
CA ASP A 115 13.45 -18.49 -7.23
C ASP A 115 13.19 -19.16 -5.87
N GLU A 116 14.07 -18.91 -4.89
CA GLU A 116 13.90 -19.43 -3.53
C GLU A 116 12.65 -18.85 -2.85
N ASP A 117 12.42 -17.54 -2.97
CA ASP A 117 11.23 -16.89 -2.41
C ASP A 117 9.95 -17.32 -3.14
N MET A 118 10.04 -17.55 -4.46
CA MET A 118 8.92 -18.08 -5.24
C MET A 118 8.58 -19.53 -4.87
N GLN A 119 9.56 -20.37 -4.57
CA GLN A 119 9.36 -21.73 -4.07
C GLN A 119 8.69 -21.70 -2.70
N ALA A 120 9.15 -20.84 -1.79
CA ALA A 120 8.56 -20.69 -0.47
C ALA A 120 7.11 -20.18 -0.54
N LEU A 121 6.81 -19.21 -1.42
CA LEU A 121 5.44 -18.76 -1.67
C LEU A 121 4.55 -19.89 -2.19
N TYR A 122 5.04 -20.67 -3.15
CA TYR A 122 4.32 -21.84 -3.67
C TYR A 122 4.05 -22.88 -2.57
N ALA A 123 5.05 -23.20 -1.76
CA ALA A 123 4.91 -24.14 -0.65
C ALA A 123 3.83 -23.64 0.36
N TYR A 124 3.83 -22.36 0.69
CA TYR A 124 2.83 -21.77 1.57
C TYR A 124 1.42 -21.85 0.97
N PHE A 125 1.22 -21.42 -0.27
CA PHE A 125 -0.11 -21.46 -0.88
C PHE A 125 -0.64 -22.87 -1.10
N MET A 126 0.23 -23.85 -1.34
CA MET A 126 -0.19 -25.24 -1.54
C MET A 126 -0.39 -26.03 -0.25
N HIS A 127 0.36 -25.70 0.81
CA HIS A 127 0.41 -26.52 2.03
C HIS A 127 0.12 -25.76 3.33
N GLY A 128 0.29 -24.43 3.34
CA GLY A 128 0.05 -23.59 4.52
C GLY A 128 -1.35 -22.96 4.53
N VAL A 129 -1.94 -22.70 3.35
CA VAL A 129 -3.26 -22.08 3.23
C VAL A 129 -4.36 -23.13 3.23
N LYS A 130 -5.47 -22.84 3.94
CA LYS A 130 -6.65 -23.70 3.96
C LYS A 130 -7.40 -23.63 2.63
N PRO A 131 -7.77 -24.75 2.00
CA PRO A 131 -8.57 -24.74 0.77
C PRO A 131 -9.99 -24.21 1.05
N VAL A 132 -10.47 -23.33 0.18
CA VAL A 132 -11.81 -22.72 0.24
C VAL A 132 -12.48 -22.89 -1.11
N ASN A 133 -13.60 -23.60 -1.15
CA ASN A 133 -14.38 -23.74 -2.39
C ASN A 133 -15.29 -22.50 -2.55
N GLN A 134 -14.76 -21.49 -3.22
CA GLN A 134 -15.46 -20.27 -3.61
C GLN A 134 -15.21 -19.99 -5.10
N ALA A 135 -16.26 -20.01 -5.89
CA ALA A 135 -16.18 -19.74 -7.33
C ALA A 135 -15.67 -18.30 -7.58
N ASN A 136 -14.80 -18.17 -8.57
CA ASN A 136 -14.36 -16.86 -9.04
C ASN A 136 -15.50 -16.09 -9.71
N LYS A 137 -15.56 -14.79 -9.45
CA LYS A 137 -16.50 -13.89 -10.14
C LYS A 137 -15.85 -13.37 -11.42
N GLU A 138 -16.60 -13.35 -12.50
CA GLU A 138 -16.14 -12.78 -13.77
C GLU A 138 -16.08 -11.25 -13.69
N SER A 139 -15.20 -10.65 -14.47
CA SER A 139 -15.07 -9.20 -14.56
C SER A 139 -16.27 -8.58 -15.29
N ASP A 140 -16.70 -7.39 -14.82
CA ASP A 140 -17.79 -6.62 -15.42
C ASP A 140 -17.26 -5.63 -16.49
N ILE A 141 -16.24 -6.03 -17.24
CA ILE A 141 -15.68 -5.24 -18.33
C ILE A 141 -16.48 -5.51 -19.60
N PRO A 142 -17.05 -4.46 -20.25
CA PRO A 142 -17.87 -4.65 -21.45
C PRO A 142 -17.01 -5.06 -22.66
N TRP A 143 -17.64 -5.84 -23.56
CA TRP A 143 -17.04 -6.10 -24.88
C TRP A 143 -16.96 -4.77 -25.68
N PRO A 144 -15.86 -4.49 -26.45
CA PRO A 144 -14.72 -5.38 -26.73
C PRO A 144 -13.56 -5.29 -25.74
N LEU A 145 -13.65 -4.49 -24.68
CA LEU A 145 -12.56 -4.26 -23.71
C LEU A 145 -12.28 -5.48 -22.82
N SER A 146 -13.25 -6.42 -22.73
CA SER A 146 -13.09 -7.70 -22.01
C SER A 146 -12.19 -8.73 -22.73
N MET A 147 -11.81 -8.48 -23.99
CA MET A 147 -10.90 -9.38 -24.71
C MET A 147 -9.52 -9.43 -24.03
N ARG A 148 -8.97 -10.65 -23.85
CA ARG A 148 -7.71 -10.86 -23.14
C ARG A 148 -6.47 -10.71 -24.01
N TRP A 149 -6.56 -10.93 -25.31
CA TRP A 149 -5.40 -10.85 -26.21
C TRP A 149 -4.70 -9.46 -26.27
N PRO A 150 -5.42 -8.30 -26.12
CA PRO A 150 -4.71 -7.02 -26.07
C PRO A 150 -3.83 -6.86 -24.84
N LEU A 151 -4.20 -7.53 -23.71
CA LEU A 151 -3.37 -7.56 -22.50
C LEU A 151 -2.04 -8.31 -22.74
N ALA A 152 -2.02 -9.32 -23.62
CA ALA A 152 -0.78 -10.00 -23.98
C ALA A 152 0.18 -9.06 -24.73
N ILE A 153 -0.36 -8.18 -25.61
CA ILE A 153 0.44 -7.12 -26.27
C ILE A 153 0.94 -6.13 -25.21
N TRP A 154 0.04 -5.63 -24.35
CA TRP A 154 0.40 -4.71 -23.28
C TRP A 154 1.53 -5.29 -22.42
N ARG A 155 1.39 -6.55 -21.99
CA ARG A 155 2.41 -7.26 -21.21
C ARG A 155 3.73 -7.36 -21.97
N GLY A 156 3.71 -7.71 -23.26
CA GLY A 156 4.92 -7.82 -24.10
C GLY A 156 5.65 -6.50 -24.32
N VAL A 157 4.94 -5.37 -24.19
CA VAL A 157 5.54 -4.02 -24.39
C VAL A 157 5.99 -3.40 -23.07
N PHE A 158 5.25 -3.60 -21.98
CA PHE A 158 5.43 -2.83 -20.74
C PHE A 158 5.86 -3.65 -19.54
N ALA A 159 5.64 -4.97 -19.53
CA ALA A 159 6.15 -5.79 -18.42
C ALA A 159 7.64 -6.08 -18.64
N PRO A 160 8.45 -6.01 -17.56
CA PRO A 160 9.87 -6.35 -17.65
C PRO A 160 10.07 -7.85 -17.87
N ASP A 161 11.24 -8.21 -18.40
CA ASP A 161 11.69 -9.60 -18.40
C ASP A 161 11.84 -10.09 -16.95
N VAL A 162 11.44 -11.33 -16.71
CA VAL A 162 11.62 -11.95 -15.41
C VAL A 162 13.09 -12.20 -15.15
N LYS A 163 13.63 -11.51 -14.15
CA LYS A 163 15.02 -11.60 -13.74
C LYS A 163 15.11 -11.41 -12.23
N ALA A 164 15.48 -12.46 -11.52
CA ALA A 164 15.68 -12.42 -10.08
C ALA A 164 16.61 -11.25 -9.70
N PHE A 165 16.22 -10.51 -8.67
CA PHE A 165 17.00 -9.39 -8.13
C PHE A 165 18.43 -9.83 -7.79
N GLN A 166 19.39 -9.03 -8.20
CA GLN A 166 20.79 -9.21 -7.87
C GLN A 166 21.34 -7.92 -7.26
N PRO A 167 21.87 -7.98 -6.02
CA PRO A 167 22.51 -6.83 -5.42
C PRO A 167 23.66 -6.31 -6.30
N ILE A 168 23.83 -5.00 -6.35
CA ILE A 168 24.99 -4.39 -7.00
C ILE A 168 26.25 -4.81 -6.22
N LYS A 169 27.33 -5.16 -6.92
CA LYS A 169 28.58 -5.59 -6.28
C LYS A 169 29.07 -4.52 -5.31
N GLY A 170 29.21 -4.90 -4.02
CA GLY A 170 29.62 -3.99 -2.95
C GLY A 170 28.50 -3.15 -2.34
N GLN A 171 27.25 -3.33 -2.75
CA GLN A 171 26.11 -2.69 -2.11
C GLN A 171 25.97 -3.17 -0.66
N ASP A 172 25.58 -2.26 0.24
CA ASP A 172 25.20 -2.61 1.62
C ASP A 172 24.07 -3.66 1.60
N PRO A 173 24.22 -4.82 2.26
CA PRO A 173 23.21 -5.86 2.28
C PRO A 173 21.85 -5.40 2.79
N VAL A 174 21.80 -4.48 3.75
CA VAL A 174 20.54 -3.93 4.28
C VAL A 174 19.87 -3.07 3.22
N LEU A 175 20.63 -2.26 2.51
CA LEU A 175 20.10 -1.45 1.40
C LEU A 175 19.60 -2.34 0.26
N ALA A 176 20.34 -3.39 -0.11
CA ALA A 176 19.93 -4.35 -1.13
C ALA A 176 18.64 -5.08 -0.74
N ARG A 177 18.51 -5.48 0.53
CA ARG A 177 17.29 -6.09 1.03
C ARG A 177 16.09 -5.14 0.96
N GLY A 178 16.28 -3.87 1.34
CA GLY A 178 15.24 -2.84 1.24
C GLY A 178 14.82 -2.60 -0.21
N GLN A 179 15.78 -2.52 -1.13
CA GLN A 179 15.52 -2.41 -2.56
C GLN A 179 14.68 -3.58 -3.08
N TYR A 180 15.08 -4.81 -2.77
CA TYR A 180 14.35 -6.02 -3.15
C TYR A 180 12.90 -6.03 -2.65
N LEU A 181 12.68 -5.62 -1.40
CA LEU A 181 11.34 -5.56 -0.81
C LEU A 181 10.48 -4.47 -1.46
N VAL A 182 11.02 -3.27 -1.66
CA VAL A 182 10.26 -2.12 -2.17
C VAL A 182 9.96 -2.25 -3.67
N GLU A 183 10.94 -2.67 -4.48
CA GLU A 183 10.80 -2.81 -5.93
C GLU A 183 10.10 -4.11 -6.33
N GLY A 184 10.23 -5.16 -5.49
CA GLY A 184 9.68 -6.50 -5.73
C GLY A 184 8.40 -6.77 -4.93
N LEU A 185 8.53 -7.58 -3.87
CA LEU A 185 7.39 -8.12 -3.11
C LEU A 185 6.43 -7.05 -2.56
N GLY A 186 6.95 -5.96 -2.02
CA GLY A 186 6.14 -4.87 -1.48
C GLY A 186 5.46 -4.01 -2.54
N HIS A 187 5.83 -4.15 -3.83
CA HIS A 187 5.26 -3.47 -4.99
C HIS A 187 4.83 -2.02 -4.74
N CYS A 188 5.61 -1.28 -3.95
CA CYS A 188 5.28 0.09 -3.53
C CYS A 188 5.03 1.02 -4.72
N GLY A 189 5.75 0.79 -5.84
CA GLY A 189 5.57 1.50 -7.11
C GLY A 189 4.16 1.40 -7.67
N ALA A 190 3.45 0.30 -7.45
CA ALA A 190 2.10 0.10 -7.97
C ALA A 190 1.11 1.22 -7.58
N CYS A 191 1.30 1.81 -6.39
CA CYS A 191 0.52 2.98 -5.93
C CYS A 191 1.33 4.27 -5.96
N HIS A 192 2.61 4.23 -5.59
CA HIS A 192 3.42 5.43 -5.36
C HIS A 192 4.22 5.90 -6.58
N THR A 193 4.07 5.28 -7.75
CA THR A 193 4.66 5.73 -9.01
C THR A 193 3.58 6.24 -9.96
N PRO A 194 3.79 7.38 -10.66
CA PRO A 194 2.82 7.88 -11.62
C PRO A 194 2.61 6.88 -12.76
N ARG A 195 1.39 6.82 -13.28
CA ARG A 195 1.04 5.97 -14.42
C ARG A 195 0.92 6.76 -15.71
N SER A 196 1.24 6.11 -16.83
CA SER A 196 1.00 6.63 -18.17
C SER A 196 -0.48 6.40 -18.58
N ILE A 197 -0.88 6.94 -19.71
CA ILE A 197 -2.23 6.78 -20.27
C ILE A 197 -2.60 5.32 -20.54
N THR A 198 -1.60 4.48 -20.81
CA THR A 198 -1.75 3.02 -20.98
C THR A 198 -1.68 2.25 -19.68
N MET A 199 -1.75 2.95 -18.53
CA MET A 199 -1.85 2.45 -17.17
C MET A 199 -0.60 1.74 -16.62
N GLN A 200 0.50 1.63 -17.39
CA GLN A 200 1.77 1.17 -16.83
C GLN A 200 2.39 2.22 -15.90
N GLU A 201 3.13 1.78 -14.91
CA GLU A 201 3.99 2.63 -14.09
C GLU A 201 5.05 3.30 -14.99
N LYS A 202 5.35 4.58 -14.75
CA LYS A 202 6.35 5.32 -15.55
C LYS A 202 7.78 4.84 -15.27
N ALA A 203 7.99 4.19 -14.14
CA ALA A 203 9.24 3.56 -13.77
C ALA A 203 8.96 2.42 -12.78
N LEU A 204 9.63 1.29 -12.92
CA LEU A 204 9.47 0.11 -12.05
C LEU A 204 10.54 0.05 -10.95
N ASN A 205 11.62 0.82 -11.10
CA ASN A 205 12.73 0.88 -10.17
C ASN A 205 13.42 2.25 -10.23
N ASN A 206 14.35 2.51 -9.30
CA ASN A 206 15.05 3.79 -9.23
C ASN A 206 16.02 4.04 -10.39
N GLU A 207 16.51 3.00 -11.08
CA GLU A 207 17.42 3.15 -12.23
C GLU A 207 16.71 3.72 -13.44
N GLU A 208 15.38 3.54 -13.56
CA GLU A 208 14.55 4.06 -14.64
C GLU A 208 14.20 5.54 -14.47
N GLY A 209 14.55 6.14 -13.32
CA GLY A 209 14.45 7.58 -13.15
C GLY A 209 13.66 8.05 -11.92
N SER A 210 13.57 9.38 -11.78
CA SER A 210 12.98 10.03 -10.61
C SER A 210 11.45 10.01 -10.57
N ASP A 211 10.77 9.47 -11.59
CA ASP A 211 9.33 9.20 -11.52
C ASP A 211 9.02 8.01 -10.60
N TYR A 212 9.98 7.06 -10.42
CA TYR A 212 9.81 5.97 -9.49
C TYR A 212 9.55 6.49 -8.06
N LEU A 213 8.46 6.04 -7.45
CA LEU A 213 8.00 6.43 -6.10
C LEU A 213 7.78 7.93 -5.88
N SER A 214 7.48 8.70 -6.93
CA SER A 214 7.26 10.14 -6.83
C SER A 214 5.80 10.54 -6.55
N GLY A 215 4.97 9.60 -6.15
CA GLY A 215 3.54 9.78 -5.88
C GLY A 215 2.65 9.38 -7.07
N SER A 216 1.37 9.13 -6.81
CA SER A 216 0.42 8.80 -7.88
C SER A 216 0.08 10.02 -8.74
N SER A 217 -0.21 9.78 -10.02
CA SER A 217 -0.69 10.83 -10.96
C SER A 217 -2.20 10.99 -10.96
N ALA A 218 -2.92 10.07 -10.31
CA ALA A 218 -4.37 10.08 -10.20
C ALA A 218 -4.79 9.35 -8.91
N PRO A 219 -5.98 9.63 -8.37
CA PRO A 219 -6.50 8.91 -7.22
C PRO A 219 -6.67 7.41 -7.52
N ILE A 220 -6.37 6.59 -6.50
CA ILE A 220 -6.65 5.16 -6.45
C ILE A 220 -7.67 4.99 -5.34
N ASP A 221 -8.86 4.49 -5.66
CA ASP A 221 -9.99 4.39 -4.72
C ASP A 221 -10.28 5.71 -3.96
N GLY A 222 -10.17 6.83 -4.67
CA GLY A 222 -10.40 8.18 -4.13
C GLY A 222 -9.20 8.79 -3.39
N TRP A 223 -8.08 8.10 -3.25
CA TRP A 223 -6.89 8.56 -2.54
C TRP A 223 -5.68 8.71 -3.44
N THR A 224 -4.92 9.79 -3.27
CA THR A 224 -3.63 9.98 -3.94
C THR A 224 -2.50 9.44 -3.08
N ALA A 225 -1.64 8.60 -3.66
CA ALA A 225 -0.46 8.10 -2.96
C ALA A 225 0.64 9.17 -2.93
N SER A 226 1.29 9.31 -1.76
CA SER A 226 2.30 10.33 -1.51
C SER A 226 3.62 10.06 -2.24
N ASN A 227 4.40 11.11 -2.45
CA ASN A 227 5.79 11.04 -2.87
C ASN A 227 6.66 10.41 -1.76
N LEU A 228 7.33 9.29 -2.07
CA LEU A 228 8.23 8.57 -1.15
C LEU A 228 9.71 8.90 -1.37
N ARG A 229 10.01 9.89 -2.21
CA ARG A 229 11.40 10.32 -2.48
C ARG A 229 11.90 11.35 -1.48
N GLY A 230 13.15 11.73 -1.62
CA GLY A 230 13.84 12.65 -0.71
C GLY A 230 13.47 14.13 -0.82
N ASP A 231 12.33 14.47 -1.42
CA ASP A 231 11.85 15.85 -1.51
C ASP A 231 11.57 16.43 -0.13
N GLY A 232 12.01 17.68 0.10
CA GLY A 232 11.98 18.31 1.42
C GLY A 232 10.62 18.93 1.80
N ARG A 233 9.69 19.06 0.86
CA ARG A 233 8.35 19.63 1.09
C ARG A 233 7.29 18.55 1.18
N ASP A 234 7.08 17.79 0.10
CA ASP A 234 5.99 16.83 -0.08
C ASP A 234 6.46 15.37 -0.16
N GLY A 235 7.76 15.11 0.10
CA GLY A 235 8.35 13.79 0.18
C GLY A 235 8.87 13.44 1.58
N LEU A 236 9.72 12.43 1.63
CA LEU A 236 10.28 11.87 2.87
C LEU A 236 11.62 12.52 3.29
N GLY A 237 12.05 13.61 2.64
CA GLY A 237 13.35 14.23 2.89
C GLY A 237 13.58 14.62 4.35
N ARG A 238 12.52 15.07 5.05
CA ARG A 238 12.54 15.50 6.46
C ARG A 238 12.30 14.39 7.48
N TRP A 239 12.02 13.17 7.03
CA TRP A 239 11.79 12.01 7.89
C TRP A 239 13.11 11.32 8.22
N SER A 240 13.27 10.85 9.45
CA SER A 240 14.35 9.95 9.85
C SER A 240 14.04 8.50 9.43
N GLU A 241 15.04 7.61 9.48
CA GLU A 241 14.79 6.17 9.32
C GLU A 241 13.84 5.67 10.41
N ASP A 242 13.97 6.13 11.65
CA ASP A 242 13.09 5.76 12.75
C ASP A 242 11.64 6.22 12.54
N ASP A 243 11.41 7.43 12.01
CA ASP A 243 10.08 7.90 11.62
C ASP A 243 9.42 6.93 10.62
N LEU A 244 10.19 6.45 9.65
CA LEU A 244 9.71 5.50 8.64
C LEU A 244 9.44 4.13 9.23
N VAL A 245 10.35 3.58 10.02
CA VAL A 245 10.16 2.27 10.69
C VAL A 245 8.90 2.27 11.56
N GLN A 246 8.71 3.34 12.35
CA GLN A 246 7.51 3.50 13.16
C GLN A 246 6.25 3.57 12.30
N PHE A 247 6.27 4.39 11.25
CA PHE A 247 5.13 4.53 10.34
C PHE A 247 4.77 3.21 9.64
N LEU A 248 5.77 2.51 9.11
CA LEU A 248 5.55 1.22 8.43
C LEU A 248 4.95 0.17 9.38
N ARG A 249 5.45 0.06 10.61
CA ARG A 249 5.01 -0.99 11.54
C ARG A 249 3.77 -0.64 12.35
N MET A 250 3.57 0.64 12.66
CA MET A 250 2.47 1.09 13.54
C MET A 250 1.38 1.86 12.81
N GLY A 251 1.56 2.19 11.53
CA GLY A 251 0.66 3.06 10.79
C GLY A 251 0.66 4.51 11.27
N ARG A 252 1.56 4.86 12.20
CA ARG A 252 1.70 6.21 12.76
C ARG A 252 3.09 6.44 13.34
N ASN A 253 3.50 7.70 13.35
CA ASN A 253 4.70 8.18 14.01
C ASN A 253 4.42 9.52 14.70
N ASP A 254 5.46 10.23 15.11
CA ASP A 254 5.30 11.52 15.79
C ASP A 254 4.78 12.64 14.87
N ARG A 255 4.72 12.43 13.55
CA ARG A 255 4.34 13.44 12.54
C ARG A 255 2.99 13.17 11.90
N THR A 256 2.70 11.92 11.58
CA THR A 256 1.53 11.58 10.76
C THR A 256 1.00 10.18 11.07
N ALA A 257 -0.11 9.86 10.42
CA ALA A 257 -0.77 8.56 10.51
C ALA A 257 -1.27 8.13 9.12
N VAL A 258 -1.43 6.83 8.92
CA VAL A 258 -1.98 6.25 7.69
C VAL A 258 -3.47 6.55 7.53
N PHE A 259 -3.92 6.58 6.30
CA PHE A 259 -5.32 6.66 5.91
C PHE A 259 -5.51 6.03 4.52
N GLY A 260 -6.76 5.85 4.12
CA GLY A 260 -7.09 5.23 2.83
C GLY A 260 -6.46 3.84 2.68
N GLY A 261 -6.09 3.47 1.47
CA GLY A 261 -5.53 2.14 1.17
C GLY A 261 -4.28 1.77 1.96
N MET A 262 -3.47 2.75 2.43
CA MET A 262 -2.34 2.45 3.29
C MET A 262 -2.73 1.88 4.67
N THR A 263 -3.98 2.07 5.12
CA THR A 263 -4.50 1.44 6.33
C THR A 263 -4.48 -0.08 6.21
N ASP A 264 -4.98 -0.60 5.09
CA ASP A 264 -5.01 -2.05 4.81
C ASP A 264 -3.61 -2.61 4.64
N VAL A 265 -2.73 -1.88 3.92
CA VAL A 265 -1.32 -2.27 3.72
C VAL A 265 -0.59 -2.41 5.06
N VAL A 266 -0.79 -1.47 6.00
CA VAL A 266 -0.19 -1.59 7.35
C VAL A 266 -0.83 -2.75 8.11
N GLN A 267 -2.15 -2.87 8.07
CA GLN A 267 -2.89 -3.89 8.83
C GLN A 267 -2.56 -5.32 8.37
N HIS A 268 -2.47 -5.56 7.08
CA HIS A 268 -2.33 -6.90 6.53
C HIS A 268 -0.88 -7.29 6.21
N SER A 269 -0.01 -6.31 5.96
CA SER A 269 1.37 -6.53 5.54
C SER A 269 2.39 -5.93 6.52
N LEU A 270 2.53 -4.62 6.55
CA LEU A 270 3.72 -3.96 7.11
C LEU A 270 3.91 -4.17 8.63
N GLN A 271 2.83 -4.29 9.42
CA GLN A 271 2.94 -4.62 10.84
C GLN A 271 3.59 -5.99 11.11
N HIS A 272 3.59 -6.89 10.13
CA HIS A 272 4.14 -8.24 10.23
C HIS A 272 5.60 -8.33 9.79
N LEU A 273 6.17 -7.25 9.24
CA LEU A 273 7.58 -7.20 8.88
C LEU A 273 8.46 -7.34 10.11
N THR A 274 9.58 -8.03 9.95
CA THR A 274 10.63 -8.03 10.96
C THR A 274 11.19 -6.62 11.14
N PRO A 275 11.73 -6.26 12.32
CA PRO A 275 12.39 -4.96 12.51
C PRO A 275 13.50 -4.71 11.48
N GLU A 276 14.22 -5.77 11.09
CA GLU A 276 15.31 -5.72 10.10
C GLU A 276 14.79 -5.36 8.71
N ASP A 277 13.70 -6.00 8.25
CA ASP A 277 13.10 -5.71 6.95
C ASP A 277 12.44 -4.32 6.91
N ALA A 278 11.77 -3.90 7.99
CA ALA A 278 11.23 -2.54 8.11
C ALA A 278 12.36 -1.49 8.06
N THR A 279 13.49 -1.75 8.72
CA THR A 279 14.69 -0.89 8.67
C THR A 279 15.30 -0.88 7.27
N ALA A 280 15.38 -2.03 6.60
CA ALA A 280 15.90 -2.14 5.25
C ALA A 280 15.05 -1.31 4.26
N ILE A 281 13.71 -1.40 4.34
CA ILE A 281 12.79 -0.57 3.55
C ILE A 281 13.03 0.92 3.85
N ALA A 282 13.07 1.33 5.13
CA ALA A 282 13.30 2.71 5.52
C ALA A 282 14.63 3.24 4.96
N ARG A 283 15.70 2.47 5.06
CA ARG A 283 17.03 2.82 4.53
C ARG A 283 17.02 2.96 3.01
N TYR A 284 16.35 2.05 2.30
CA TYR A 284 16.22 2.15 0.85
C TYR A 284 15.44 3.42 0.46
N LEU A 285 14.29 3.68 1.07
CA LEU A 285 13.52 4.90 0.80
C LEU A 285 14.33 6.17 1.08
N LYS A 286 15.12 6.19 2.14
CA LYS A 286 16.01 7.33 2.46
C LYS A 286 17.20 7.48 1.49
N SER A 287 17.57 6.44 0.78
CA SER A 287 18.62 6.51 -0.25
C SER A 287 18.12 7.11 -1.57
N LEU A 288 16.80 7.20 -1.77
CA LEU A 288 16.23 7.78 -2.98
C LEU A 288 16.42 9.30 -2.98
N GLY A 289 17.00 9.82 -4.04
CA GLY A 289 17.14 11.26 -4.24
C GLY A 289 15.77 11.94 -4.36
N ALA A 290 15.73 13.27 -4.20
CA ALA A 290 14.54 14.05 -4.46
C ALA A 290 14.14 13.96 -5.94
N LYS A 291 12.81 14.02 -6.22
CA LYS A 291 12.31 14.21 -7.59
C LYS A 291 12.68 15.59 -8.11
N ASP A 292 12.48 16.61 -7.27
CA ASP A 292 12.86 17.99 -7.53
C ASP A 292 13.91 18.48 -6.53
N PRO A 293 15.21 18.36 -6.85
CA PRO A 293 16.29 18.82 -5.95
C PRO A 293 16.25 20.33 -5.62
N ASN A 294 15.53 21.13 -6.42
CA ASN A 294 15.39 22.57 -6.21
C ASN A 294 14.13 22.92 -5.41
N GLN A 295 13.37 21.94 -4.96
CA GLN A 295 12.19 22.17 -4.17
C GLN A 295 12.53 22.87 -2.86
N VAL A 296 11.88 24.02 -2.60
CA VAL A 296 12.01 24.73 -1.33
C VAL A 296 11.39 23.89 -0.21
N GLY A 297 12.18 23.54 0.77
CA GLY A 297 11.74 22.79 1.94
C GLY A 297 10.74 23.55 2.81
N PHE A 298 10.04 22.85 3.68
CA PHE A 298 9.13 23.44 4.65
C PHE A 298 9.89 24.22 5.72
N THR A 299 9.42 25.44 6.02
CA THR A 299 9.93 26.27 7.14
C THR A 299 8.71 26.65 8.02
N PRO A 300 8.75 26.34 9.33
CA PRO A 300 7.65 26.69 10.23
C PRO A 300 7.45 28.20 10.35
N ASP A 301 6.16 28.63 10.43
CA ASP A 301 5.76 30.00 10.70
C ASP A 301 4.63 30.00 11.74
N ASP A 302 4.74 30.79 12.79
CA ASP A 302 3.80 30.85 13.90
C ASP A 302 2.81 32.04 13.83
N ALA A 303 2.84 32.83 12.77
CA ALA A 303 2.00 34.03 12.64
C ALA A 303 0.49 33.71 12.76
N VAL A 304 0.03 32.67 12.04
CA VAL A 304 -1.38 32.23 12.10
C VAL A 304 -1.72 31.69 13.49
N ALA A 305 -0.85 30.89 14.11
CA ALA A 305 -1.07 30.40 15.47
C ALA A 305 -1.23 31.54 16.49
N LYS A 306 -0.38 32.55 16.40
CA LYS A 306 -0.45 33.75 17.25
C LYS A 306 -1.72 34.55 17.01
N ALA A 307 -2.20 34.67 15.76
CA ALA A 307 -3.46 35.33 15.42
C ALA A 307 -4.64 34.60 16.07
N LEU A 308 -4.75 33.28 15.87
CA LEU A 308 -5.81 32.47 16.47
C LEU A 308 -5.83 32.55 18.02
N TRP A 309 -4.65 32.56 18.66
CA TRP A 309 -4.55 32.72 20.13
C TRP A 309 -5.07 34.07 20.63
N LYS A 310 -5.08 35.10 19.78
CA LYS A 310 -5.65 36.43 20.07
C LYS A 310 -7.12 36.52 19.70
N GLY A 311 -7.74 35.46 19.23
CA GLY A 311 -9.12 35.42 18.76
C GLY A 311 -9.29 36.03 17.35
N ASP A 312 -8.23 36.20 16.57
CA ASP A 312 -8.28 36.68 15.19
C ASP A 312 -8.43 35.48 14.25
N ASP A 313 -9.65 35.26 13.79
CA ASP A 313 -10.05 34.23 12.82
C ASP A 313 -10.43 34.83 11.45
N SER A 314 -9.95 36.03 11.15
CA SER A 314 -10.28 36.77 9.92
C SER A 314 -9.77 36.10 8.63
N LYS A 315 -8.75 35.25 8.73
CA LYS A 315 -8.26 34.46 7.59
C LYS A 315 -9.34 33.49 7.15
N THR A 316 -9.68 33.49 5.85
CA THR A 316 -10.68 32.58 5.27
C THR A 316 -10.41 31.12 5.69
N GLY A 317 -11.42 30.43 6.19
CA GLY A 317 -11.35 29.05 6.70
C GLY A 317 -10.88 28.93 8.16
N ALA A 318 -10.41 30.01 8.79
CA ALA A 318 -9.91 29.99 10.17
C ALA A 318 -11.00 29.62 11.19
N SER A 319 -12.20 30.21 11.07
CA SER A 319 -13.34 29.90 11.95
C SER A 319 -13.74 28.42 11.85
N VAL A 320 -13.83 27.86 10.62
CA VAL A 320 -14.12 26.44 10.41
C VAL A 320 -13.03 25.57 11.04
N TYR A 321 -11.76 25.96 10.91
CA TYR A 321 -10.65 25.26 11.52
C TYR A 321 -10.74 25.23 13.05
N VAL A 322 -10.99 26.37 13.66
CA VAL A 322 -11.12 26.48 15.13
C VAL A 322 -12.29 25.62 15.64
N ASP A 323 -13.44 25.70 14.96
CA ASP A 323 -14.65 24.99 15.38
C ASP A 323 -14.59 23.46 15.18
N SER A 324 -13.83 23.01 14.19
CA SER A 324 -13.93 21.60 13.75
C SER A 324 -12.62 20.82 13.85
N CYS A 325 -11.46 21.48 13.85
CA CYS A 325 -10.16 20.82 13.67
C CYS A 325 -9.18 21.07 14.82
N ALA A 326 -9.20 22.30 15.39
CA ALA A 326 -8.17 22.75 16.34
C ALA A 326 -8.13 21.95 17.65
N ALA A 327 -9.22 21.32 18.07
CA ALA A 327 -9.27 20.50 19.27
C ALA A 327 -8.27 19.31 19.20
N CYS A 328 -8.12 18.70 18.02
CA CYS A 328 -7.21 17.58 17.79
C CYS A 328 -5.88 18.07 17.17
N HIS A 329 -5.92 18.98 16.20
CA HIS A 329 -4.74 19.41 15.46
C HIS A 329 -4.05 20.65 16.02
N LYS A 330 -4.56 21.21 17.13
CA LYS A 330 -4.13 22.44 17.80
C LYS A 330 -4.20 23.70 16.89
N THR A 331 -4.11 24.86 17.50
CA THR A 331 -4.13 26.14 16.76
C THR A 331 -2.88 26.40 15.92
N ASP A 332 -1.77 25.72 16.25
CA ASP A 332 -0.48 25.79 15.53
C ASP A 332 -0.29 24.67 14.51
N GLY A 333 -1.29 23.81 14.30
CA GLY A 333 -1.23 22.70 13.38
C GLY A 333 -0.24 21.60 13.78
N SER A 334 0.29 21.59 15.03
CA SER A 334 1.30 20.61 15.46
C SER A 334 0.72 19.26 15.86
N GLY A 335 -0.59 19.16 16.03
CA GLY A 335 -1.23 17.93 16.48
C GLY A 335 -0.72 17.42 17.83
N TYR A 336 -0.85 16.10 18.06
CA TYR A 336 -0.32 15.41 19.21
C TYR A 336 0.45 14.18 18.74
N GLN A 337 1.71 14.09 19.09
CA GLN A 337 2.61 13.00 18.67
C GLN A 337 1.94 11.64 18.86
N ARG A 338 1.96 10.80 17.81
CA ARG A 338 1.39 9.45 17.74
C ARG A 338 -0.14 9.35 17.85
N PHE A 339 -0.85 10.45 18.10
CA PHE A 339 -2.31 10.45 18.22
C PHE A 339 -2.98 11.23 17.11
N PHE A 340 -2.68 12.52 16.99
CA PHE A 340 -3.29 13.37 15.99
C PHE A 340 -2.21 13.95 15.08
N PRO A 341 -2.29 13.70 13.76
CA PRO A 341 -1.28 14.12 12.81
C PRO A 341 -0.94 15.61 12.88
N GLU A 342 0.33 15.92 12.70
CA GLU A 342 0.79 17.26 12.40
C GLU A 342 0.26 17.69 11.02
N LEU A 343 -0.33 18.88 10.91
CA LEU A 343 -0.79 19.47 9.64
C LEU A 343 0.26 20.39 9.04
N ARG A 344 1.06 21.04 9.89
CA ARG A 344 2.15 21.90 9.45
C ARG A 344 3.28 21.05 8.86
N GLY A 345 3.68 21.35 7.64
CA GLY A 345 4.73 20.61 6.97
C GLY A 345 4.40 19.14 6.65
N ASN A 346 3.14 18.71 6.77
CA ASN A 346 2.75 17.36 6.42
C ASN A 346 2.83 17.17 4.89
N PRO A 347 3.49 16.11 4.38
CA PRO A 347 3.63 15.87 2.95
C PRO A 347 2.28 15.84 2.20
N VAL A 348 1.24 15.25 2.79
CA VAL A 348 -0.11 15.19 2.18
C VAL A 348 -0.74 16.58 2.07
N VAL A 349 -0.54 17.43 3.09
CA VAL A 349 -1.02 18.83 3.08
C VAL A 349 -0.29 19.65 2.02
N LEU A 350 1.00 19.38 1.83
CA LEU A 350 1.88 20.08 0.90
C LEU A 350 1.87 19.50 -0.52
N ALA A 351 1.24 18.34 -0.72
CA ALA A 351 1.11 17.72 -2.03
C ALA A 351 0.45 18.69 -3.03
N GLU A 352 0.85 18.59 -4.29
CA GLU A 352 0.27 19.40 -5.37
C GLU A 352 -1.21 19.07 -5.57
N ASP A 353 -1.55 17.78 -5.59
CA ASP A 353 -2.94 17.30 -5.66
C ASP A 353 -3.56 17.26 -4.25
N PRO A 354 -4.62 18.06 -3.98
CA PRO A 354 -5.28 18.12 -2.68
C PRO A 354 -6.33 17.01 -2.45
N THR A 355 -6.55 16.10 -3.39
CA THR A 355 -7.67 15.14 -3.35
C THR A 355 -7.72 14.37 -2.04
N SER A 356 -6.60 13.80 -1.58
CA SER A 356 -6.57 13.08 -0.30
C SER A 356 -6.90 13.95 0.91
N LEU A 357 -6.48 15.21 0.90
CA LEU A 357 -6.81 16.16 1.99
C LEU A 357 -8.30 16.55 1.99
N ILE A 358 -8.88 16.72 0.82
CA ILE A 358 -10.33 16.96 0.67
C ILE A 358 -11.09 15.72 1.14
N HIS A 359 -10.70 14.55 0.66
CA HIS A 359 -11.35 13.28 0.97
C HIS A 359 -11.35 13.00 2.47
N ILE A 360 -10.20 13.14 3.16
CA ILE A 360 -10.14 12.87 4.60
C ILE A 360 -10.98 13.86 5.43
N VAL A 361 -11.16 15.10 4.98
CA VAL A 361 -12.07 16.06 5.62
C VAL A 361 -13.54 15.66 5.41
N LEU A 362 -13.88 15.16 4.23
CA LEU A 362 -15.25 14.75 3.91
C LEU A 362 -15.63 13.46 4.64
N SER A 363 -14.81 12.40 4.53
CA SER A 363 -15.15 11.03 4.92
C SER A 363 -14.51 10.59 6.25
N GLY A 364 -13.56 11.37 6.78
CA GLY A 364 -12.79 10.96 7.94
C GLY A 364 -11.82 9.81 7.62
N ALA A 365 -11.23 9.23 8.65
CA ALA A 365 -10.38 8.05 8.57
C ALA A 365 -10.26 7.38 9.93
N GLN A 366 -10.09 6.06 9.95
CA GLN A 366 -9.79 5.30 11.14
C GLN A 366 -8.41 4.63 11.02
N LEU A 367 -7.59 4.78 12.06
CA LEU A 367 -6.32 4.08 12.15
C LEU A 367 -6.55 2.59 12.41
N PRO A 368 -5.76 1.70 11.82
CA PRO A 368 -5.82 0.29 12.13
C PRO A 368 -5.34 0.04 13.57
N GLY A 369 -5.98 -0.88 14.27
CA GLY A 369 -5.40 -1.45 15.47
C GLY A 369 -4.36 -2.50 15.09
N VAL A 370 -3.09 -2.21 15.34
CA VAL A 370 -1.98 -3.11 15.03
C VAL A 370 -1.25 -3.56 16.29
N LYS A 371 -0.43 -4.60 16.20
CA LYS A 371 0.23 -5.22 17.36
C LYS A 371 0.95 -4.22 18.24
N ASP A 372 1.77 -3.34 17.67
CA ASP A 372 2.60 -2.38 18.40
C ASP A 372 1.86 -1.06 18.69
N ALA A 373 0.63 -0.89 18.17
CA ALA A 373 -0.23 0.29 18.37
C ALA A 373 -1.72 -0.11 18.31
N PRO A 374 -2.25 -0.79 19.35
CA PRO A 374 -3.57 -1.43 19.31
C PRO A 374 -4.74 -0.45 19.33
N SER A 375 -4.52 0.81 19.72
CA SER A 375 -5.60 1.79 19.78
C SER A 375 -5.99 2.26 18.39
N THR A 376 -7.23 2.08 18.02
CA THR A 376 -7.85 2.70 16.84
C THR A 376 -8.20 4.15 17.17
N ILE A 377 -7.74 5.08 16.35
CA ILE A 377 -8.04 6.52 16.51
C ILE A 377 -8.78 6.95 15.25
N THR A 378 -9.89 7.63 15.42
CA THR A 378 -10.75 8.05 14.31
C THR A 378 -10.71 9.56 14.13
N MET A 379 -10.43 10.02 12.90
CA MET A 379 -10.77 11.37 12.46
C MET A 379 -12.23 11.33 11.99
N PRO A 380 -13.14 12.13 12.58
CA PRO A 380 -14.54 12.11 12.18
C PRO A 380 -14.73 12.68 10.77
N ALA A 381 -15.76 12.21 10.08
CA ALA A 381 -16.22 12.78 8.82
C ALA A 381 -16.90 14.14 9.05
N PHE A 382 -16.59 15.13 8.22
CA PHE A 382 -17.22 16.43 8.26
C PHE A 382 -18.11 16.71 7.03
N GLY A 383 -18.16 15.80 6.07
CA GLY A 383 -18.93 15.94 4.84
C GLY A 383 -20.43 16.14 5.05
N TRP A 384 -20.99 15.62 6.13
CA TRP A 384 -22.39 15.82 6.51
C TRP A 384 -22.68 17.22 7.11
N ARG A 385 -21.66 17.87 7.67
CA ARG A 385 -21.79 19.17 8.37
C ARG A 385 -21.32 20.35 7.53
N LEU A 386 -20.24 20.19 6.78
CA LEU A 386 -19.61 21.26 6.00
C LEU A 386 -20.06 21.19 4.53
N ASN A 387 -20.46 22.33 3.98
CA ASN A 387 -20.70 22.44 2.55
C ASN A 387 -19.38 22.55 1.77
N ASP A 388 -19.44 22.45 0.43
CA ASP A 388 -18.26 22.40 -0.42
C ASP A 388 -17.37 23.63 -0.31
N GLN A 389 -17.98 24.84 -0.12
CA GLN A 389 -17.22 26.07 0.07
C GLN A 389 -16.48 26.05 1.42
N GLN A 390 -17.12 25.63 2.50
CA GLN A 390 -16.49 25.54 3.81
C GLN A 390 -15.34 24.53 3.85
N VAL A 391 -15.49 23.39 3.15
CA VAL A 391 -14.41 22.43 3.00
C VAL A 391 -13.25 23.02 2.19
N ALA A 392 -13.53 23.70 1.07
CA ALA A 392 -12.50 24.38 0.28
C ALA A 392 -11.75 25.43 1.11
N ASP A 393 -12.49 26.23 1.89
CA ASP A 393 -11.93 27.29 2.74
C ASP A 393 -11.00 26.73 3.83
N VAL A 394 -11.43 25.67 4.54
CA VAL A 394 -10.60 25.07 5.59
C VAL A 394 -9.40 24.31 5.03
N VAL A 395 -9.55 23.65 3.90
CA VAL A 395 -8.43 22.99 3.20
C VAL A 395 -7.39 24.03 2.75
N ASN A 396 -7.83 25.15 2.16
CA ASN A 396 -6.94 26.24 1.79
C ASN A 396 -6.29 26.90 3.02
N PHE A 397 -7.03 27.07 4.11
CA PHE A 397 -6.48 27.54 5.36
C PHE A 397 -5.33 26.67 5.84
N ILE A 398 -5.53 25.34 5.90
CA ILE A 398 -4.52 24.35 6.33
C ILE A 398 -3.31 24.40 5.38
N ARG A 399 -3.53 24.44 4.08
CA ARG A 399 -2.50 24.42 3.03
C ARG A 399 -1.66 25.69 2.95
N THR A 400 -2.10 26.79 3.61
CA THR A 400 -1.43 28.10 3.57
C THR A 400 -1.13 28.68 4.97
N SER A 401 -1.20 27.85 6.02
CA SER A 401 -0.93 28.26 7.40
C SER A 401 0.34 27.58 7.93
N TRP A 402 0.92 28.14 8.97
CA TRP A 402 2.05 27.60 9.74
C TRP A 402 3.33 27.34 8.93
N GLY A 403 3.51 28.03 7.81
CA GLY A 403 4.62 27.82 6.88
C GLY A 403 4.29 26.86 5.74
N ASN A 404 3.08 26.31 5.69
CA ASN A 404 2.60 25.58 4.53
C ASN A 404 2.44 26.53 3.34
N THR A 405 2.97 26.14 2.18
CA THR A 405 2.97 26.94 0.94
C THR A 405 2.50 26.10 -0.22
N ALA A 406 1.20 25.83 -0.29
CA ALA A 406 0.61 25.11 -1.41
C ALA A 406 0.57 26.00 -2.66
N LYS A 407 0.83 25.40 -3.82
CA LYS A 407 0.86 26.13 -5.11
C LYS A 407 -0.53 26.40 -5.68
N SER A 408 -1.50 25.54 -5.42
CA SER A 408 -2.85 25.61 -5.98
C SER A 408 -3.89 25.82 -4.90
N ALA A 409 -4.85 26.72 -5.14
CA ALA A 409 -6.03 26.87 -4.30
C ALA A 409 -7.08 25.79 -4.66
N VAL A 410 -7.81 25.35 -3.65
CA VAL A 410 -8.94 24.41 -3.78
C VAL A 410 -10.22 25.23 -3.94
N SER A 411 -11.03 24.89 -4.93
CA SER A 411 -12.34 25.48 -5.15
C SER A 411 -13.48 24.60 -4.61
N ALA A 412 -14.65 25.16 -4.42
CA ALA A 412 -15.85 24.39 -4.08
C ALA A 412 -16.19 23.32 -5.14
N SER A 413 -15.86 23.57 -6.42
CA SER A 413 -16.07 22.58 -7.49
C SER A 413 -15.12 21.38 -7.37
N ASP A 414 -13.89 21.55 -6.88
CA ASP A 414 -12.97 20.45 -6.61
C ASP A 414 -13.52 19.56 -5.48
N VAL A 415 -14.04 20.19 -4.42
CA VAL A 415 -14.69 19.48 -3.31
C VAL A 415 -15.94 18.71 -3.78
N ALA A 416 -16.81 19.36 -4.57
CA ALA A 416 -18.00 18.71 -5.12
C ALA A 416 -17.67 17.49 -5.98
N LYS A 417 -16.56 17.54 -6.74
CA LYS A 417 -16.07 16.40 -7.52
C LYS A 417 -15.68 15.25 -6.60
N VAL A 418 -14.84 15.49 -5.59
CA VAL A 418 -14.42 14.44 -4.64
C VAL A 418 -15.63 13.83 -3.94
N ARG A 419 -16.57 14.65 -3.44
CA ARG A 419 -17.80 14.19 -2.79
C ARG A 419 -18.66 13.29 -3.70
N LYS A 420 -18.72 13.60 -5.00
CA LYS A 420 -19.43 12.78 -5.98
C LYS A 420 -18.72 11.45 -6.21
N ASP A 421 -17.39 11.48 -6.32
CA ASP A 421 -16.58 10.27 -6.56
C ASP A 421 -16.68 9.32 -5.34
N GLU A 422 -16.69 9.84 -4.11
CA GLU A 422 -16.94 9.07 -2.87
C GLU A 422 -18.29 8.35 -2.89
N ALA A 423 -19.36 9.02 -3.32
CA ALA A 423 -20.68 8.41 -3.39
C ALA A 423 -20.72 7.22 -4.37
N VAL A 424 -19.91 7.25 -5.44
CA VAL A 424 -19.77 6.13 -6.38
C VAL A 424 -18.99 4.98 -5.75
N VAL A 425 -17.89 5.26 -5.06
CA VAL A 425 -17.07 4.25 -4.36
C VAL A 425 -17.90 3.54 -3.29
N ASN A 426 -18.67 4.28 -2.49
CA ASN A 426 -19.54 3.71 -1.45
C ASN A 426 -20.66 2.83 -2.03
N GLN A 427 -21.23 3.20 -3.18
CA GLN A 427 -22.25 2.38 -3.87
C GLN A 427 -21.66 1.07 -4.43
N GLN A 428 -20.37 1.01 -4.70
CA GLN A 428 -19.70 -0.19 -5.20
C GLN A 428 -19.23 -1.15 -4.08
N GLY A 429 -19.49 -0.81 -2.81
CA GLY A 429 -19.29 -1.73 -1.67
C GLY A 429 -17.92 -1.68 -1.01
N ASN A 430 -17.13 -0.65 -1.28
CA ASN A 430 -15.93 -0.36 -0.51
C ASN A 430 -16.28 0.45 0.75
N VAL A 431 -16.20 -0.20 1.90
CA VAL A 431 -16.31 0.35 3.26
C VAL A 431 -17.50 1.30 3.46
N ASP A 432 -18.55 0.80 4.06
CA ASP A 432 -19.71 1.54 4.53
C ASP A 432 -19.30 2.51 5.67
N VAL A 433 -18.89 3.71 5.32
CA VAL A 433 -18.43 4.75 6.28
C VAL A 433 -19.59 5.25 7.16
N GLU A 434 -20.86 5.01 6.77
CA GLU A 434 -22.03 5.32 7.63
C GLU A 434 -22.06 4.48 8.91
N LYS A 435 -21.37 3.35 8.97
CA LYS A 435 -21.23 2.55 10.19
C LYS A 435 -20.17 3.07 11.16
N LEU A 436 -19.44 4.13 10.81
CA LEU A 436 -18.44 4.79 11.67
C LEU A 436 -18.99 6.05 12.37
N THR A 437 -20.27 6.38 12.19
CA THR A 437 -20.95 7.39 13.01
C THR A 437 -21.49 6.74 14.27
N PRO A 438 -21.23 7.32 15.49
CA PRO A 438 -21.75 6.79 16.75
C PRO A 438 -23.27 6.85 16.82
#